data_c8949524e577eb9e759bf7a2c6ad457d
#
_entry.id   c8949524e577eb9e759bf7a2c6ad457d
#
_cell.length_a   1.000
_cell.length_b   1.000
_cell.length_c   1.000
_cell.angle_alpha   90.00
_cell.angle_beta   90.00
_cell.angle_gamma   90.00
#
_symmetry.space_group_name_H-M   'P 1'
#
loop_
_entity.id
_entity.type
_entity.pdbx_description
1 polymer ?
#
loop_
_entity_poly.entity_id
_entity_poly.type
_entity_poly.pdbx_seq_one_letter_code
_entity_poly.pdbx_strand_id
1 'polypeptide(L)'
;FIYTLHPTPAVCGLPKESPKSFIIENENYKRTYYTGFLGEINIDSKTELFVNLRCVEIDGDNAFIYVGGGITNDSDPEKEWVETIYKTRTIKSVL
;
A
#
# COMPACT_ATOMS: atom_id res chain seq x y z
N PHE A 1 7.28 12.93 13.91
CA PHE A 1 7.18 13.36 12.52
C PHE A 1 6.56 12.27 11.62
N ILE A 2 7.14 11.06 11.65
CA ILE A 2 6.64 9.93 10.86
C ILE A 2 5.18 9.59 11.24
N TYR A 3 4.87 9.54 12.53
CA TYR A 3 3.53 9.23 13.00
C TYR A 3 2.49 10.30 12.63
N THR A 4 2.94 11.54 12.41
CA THR A 4 2.07 12.63 11.96
C THR A 4 1.72 12.48 10.48
N LEU A 5 2.68 12.04 9.64
CA LEU A 5 2.51 11.88 8.20
C LEU A 5 1.89 10.54 7.82
N HIS A 6 2.12 9.50 8.59
CA HIS A 6 1.65 8.16 8.26
C HIS A 6 0.26 7.86 8.86
N PRO A 7 -0.68 7.26 8.12
CA PRO A 7 -0.59 7.01 6.68
C PRO A 7 -0.79 8.29 5.86
N THR A 8 -0.16 8.34 4.69
CA THR A 8 -0.28 9.50 3.80
C THR A 8 -1.63 9.52 3.08
N PRO A 9 -2.09 10.67 2.56
CA PRO A 9 -3.33 10.73 1.78
C PRO A 9 -3.38 9.79 0.58
N ALA A 10 -2.23 9.52 -0.03
CA ALA A 10 -2.15 8.59 -1.16
C ALA A 10 -2.50 7.15 -0.76
N VAL A 11 -2.28 6.79 0.51
CA VAL A 11 -2.55 5.45 1.05
C VAL A 11 -3.91 5.38 1.73
N CYS A 12 -4.30 6.42 2.45
CA CYS A 12 -5.47 6.40 3.32
C CYS A 12 -6.60 7.31 2.85
N GLY A 13 -6.28 8.47 2.25
CA GLY A 13 -7.26 9.45 1.78
C GLY A 13 -7.35 10.70 2.63
N LEU A 14 -8.24 11.60 2.22
CA LEU A 14 -8.55 12.86 2.90
C LEU A 14 -10.06 13.01 3.07
N PRO A 15 -10.53 13.44 4.26
CA PRO A 15 -9.79 13.55 5.53
C PRO A 15 -9.33 12.17 6.01
N LYS A 16 -8.23 12.12 6.74
CA LYS A 16 -7.57 10.87 7.15
C LYS A 16 -8.42 9.94 8.01
N GLU A 17 -9.17 10.50 8.94
CA GLU A 17 -9.87 9.71 9.96
C GLU A 17 -10.96 8.80 9.39
N SER A 18 -11.81 9.31 8.51
CA SER A 18 -12.92 8.55 7.94
C SER A 18 -12.48 7.39 7.03
N PRO A 19 -11.59 7.62 6.04
CA PRO A 19 -11.06 6.53 5.23
C PRO A 19 -10.28 5.50 6.03
N LYS A 20 -9.51 5.92 7.02
CA LYS A 20 -8.76 5.01 7.88
C LYS A 20 -9.70 4.06 8.64
N SER A 21 -10.77 4.59 9.24
CA SER A 21 -11.76 3.77 9.93
C SER A 21 -12.44 2.79 8.98
N PHE A 22 -12.79 3.24 7.79
CA PHE A 22 -13.38 2.38 6.75
C PHE A 22 -12.47 1.21 6.37
N ILE A 23 -11.19 1.48 6.16
CA ILE A 23 -10.21 0.45 5.83
C ILE A 23 -10.09 -0.57 6.96
N ILE A 24 -9.96 -0.10 8.20
CA ILE A 24 -9.84 -0.98 9.37
C ILE A 24 -11.05 -1.89 9.51
N GLU A 25 -12.26 -1.37 9.29
CA GLU A 25 -13.50 -2.14 9.44
C GLU A 25 -13.75 -3.13 8.31
N ASN A 26 -13.28 -2.84 7.09
CA ASN A 26 -13.65 -3.60 5.90
C ASN A 26 -12.54 -4.49 5.34
N GLU A 27 -11.28 -4.16 5.62
CA GLU A 27 -10.15 -4.97 5.16
C GLU A 27 -9.95 -6.17 6.10
N ASN A 28 -9.99 -7.37 5.55
CA ASN A 28 -9.99 -8.60 6.33
C ASN A 28 -8.64 -9.31 6.41
N TYR A 29 -7.55 -8.60 6.17
CA TYR A 29 -6.20 -9.11 6.28
C TYR A 29 -5.27 -8.10 6.95
N LYS A 30 -4.13 -8.56 7.44
CA LYS A 30 -3.10 -7.70 8.01
C LYS A 30 -2.14 -7.25 6.91
N ARG A 31 -1.92 -5.97 6.80
CA ARG A 31 -1.01 -5.42 5.78
C ARG A 31 0.45 -5.72 6.05
N THR A 32 0.83 -5.88 7.33
CA THR A 32 2.22 -6.06 7.78
C THR A 32 3.13 -4.94 7.25
N TYR A 33 4.00 -5.24 6.28
CA TYR A 33 4.90 -4.23 5.69
C TYR A 33 4.26 -3.39 4.58
N TYR A 34 3.15 -3.85 4.02
CA TYR A 34 2.48 -3.14 2.93
C TYR A 34 1.97 -1.78 3.41
N THR A 35 2.29 -0.73 2.65
CA THR A 35 2.00 0.68 2.94
C THR A 35 2.75 1.27 4.13
N GLY A 36 3.63 0.51 4.75
CA GLY A 36 4.55 1.03 5.76
C GLY A 36 5.69 1.81 5.13
N PHE A 37 6.51 2.44 5.97
CA PHE A 37 7.72 3.12 5.51
C PHE A 37 8.90 2.15 5.48
N LEU A 38 9.71 2.26 4.43
CA LEU A 38 10.93 1.50 4.25
C LEU A 38 12.04 2.43 3.79
N GLY A 39 13.22 2.30 4.36
CA GLY A 39 14.35 3.13 3.93
C GLY A 39 15.45 3.21 4.96
N GLU A 40 16.33 4.16 4.75
CA GLU A 40 17.53 4.39 5.54
C GLU A 40 17.37 5.62 6.42
N ILE A 41 17.78 5.51 7.67
CA ILE A 41 17.75 6.62 8.63
C ILE A 41 19.17 6.96 9.04
N ASN A 42 19.56 8.23 8.83
CA ASN A 42 20.86 8.79 9.21
C ASN A 42 22.07 8.06 8.63
N ILE A 43 21.92 7.43 7.45
CA ILE A 43 23.05 6.88 6.71
C ILE A 43 23.72 8.01 5.94
N ASP A 44 25.02 8.26 6.21
CA ASP A 44 25.80 9.37 5.65
C ASP A 44 25.10 10.74 5.80
N SER A 45 24.50 10.96 6.97
CA SER A 45 23.73 12.18 7.29
C SER A 45 22.48 12.38 6.43
N LYS A 46 21.99 11.31 5.81
CA LYS A 46 20.75 11.32 5.01
C LYS A 46 19.72 10.36 5.57
N THR A 47 18.46 10.75 5.45
CA THR A 47 17.33 9.89 5.76
C THR A 47 16.44 9.84 4.53
N GLU A 48 16.24 8.64 3.99
CA GLU A 48 15.37 8.39 2.84
C GLU A 48 14.36 7.31 3.18
N LEU A 49 13.08 7.69 3.21
CA LEU A 49 11.98 6.77 3.52
C LEU A 49 11.00 6.75 2.35
N PHE A 50 10.56 5.55 2.01
CA PHE A 50 9.60 5.31 0.94
C PHE A 50 8.42 4.52 1.48
N VAL A 51 7.22 4.82 0.97
CA VAL A 51 6.05 4.01 1.27
C VAL A 51 6.17 2.68 0.51
N ASN A 52 6.01 1.58 1.21
CA ASN A 52 6.14 0.25 0.62
C ASN A 52 4.87 -0.12 -0.13
N LEU A 53 4.95 -0.09 -1.45
CA LEU A 53 3.85 -0.41 -2.36
C LEU A 53 4.20 -1.60 -3.24
N ARG A 54 3.18 -2.31 -3.75
CA ARG A 54 3.36 -3.45 -4.65
C ARG A 54 4.40 -4.44 -4.16
N CYS A 55 4.17 -4.99 -3.01
CA CYS A 55 5.11 -5.92 -2.39
C CYS A 55 4.59 -7.36 -2.40
N VAL A 56 5.50 -8.29 -2.17
CA VAL A 56 5.20 -9.72 -2.08
C VAL A 56 5.67 -10.23 -0.73
N GLU A 57 4.82 -10.98 -0.07
CA GLU A 57 5.18 -11.72 1.15
C GLU A 57 5.29 -13.20 0.78
N ILE A 58 6.42 -13.81 1.07
CA ILE A 58 6.66 -15.23 0.84
C ILE A 58 6.48 -15.98 2.15
N ASP A 59 5.57 -16.93 2.17
CA ASP A 59 5.31 -17.79 3.32
C ASP A 59 5.26 -19.25 2.86
N GLY A 60 6.37 -19.96 3.04
CA GLY A 60 6.51 -21.33 2.56
C GLY A 60 6.34 -21.41 1.04
N ASP A 61 5.36 -22.17 0.58
CA ASP A 61 5.05 -22.32 -0.84
C ASP A 61 4.07 -21.26 -1.37
N ASN A 62 3.63 -20.34 -0.52
CA ASN A 62 2.67 -19.30 -0.88
C ASN A 62 3.34 -17.95 -1.08
N ALA A 63 2.85 -17.21 -2.05
CA ALA A 63 3.25 -15.83 -2.30
C ALA A 63 2.00 -14.94 -2.23
N PHE A 64 2.00 -13.97 -1.33
CA PHE A 64 0.91 -13.00 -1.18
C PHE A 64 1.34 -11.70 -1.83
N ILE A 65 0.62 -11.28 -2.86
CA ILE A 65 0.91 -10.06 -3.61
C ILE A 65 -0.01 -8.94 -3.12
N TYR A 66 0.58 -7.85 -2.65
CA TYR A 66 -0.15 -6.68 -2.17
C TYR A 66 -0.11 -5.59 -3.22
N VAL A 67 -1.29 -5.18 -3.69
CA VAL A 67 -1.46 -4.08 -4.63
C VAL A 67 -2.68 -3.25 -4.23
N GLY A 68 -2.76 -2.04 -4.73
CA GLY A 68 -3.91 -1.19 -4.48
C GLY A 68 -3.93 -0.01 -5.42
N GLY A 69 -5.01 0.73 -5.40
CA GLY A 69 -5.19 1.94 -6.17
C GLY A 69 -5.96 2.99 -5.40
N GLY A 70 -5.82 4.25 -5.80
CA GLY A 70 -6.57 5.36 -5.23
C GLY A 70 -7.97 5.45 -5.84
N ILE A 71 -8.96 5.68 -5.00
CA ILE A 71 -10.35 5.83 -5.41
C ILE A 71 -10.79 7.28 -5.20
N THR A 72 -11.42 7.84 -6.23
CA THR A 72 -12.02 9.18 -6.18
C THR A 72 -13.49 9.10 -6.58
N ASN A 73 -14.19 10.23 -6.52
CA ASN A 73 -15.61 10.28 -6.92
C ASN A 73 -15.84 9.89 -8.39
N ASP A 74 -14.83 10.11 -9.23
CA ASP A 74 -14.92 9.82 -10.66
C ASP A 74 -14.42 8.42 -11.03
N SER A 75 -13.98 7.63 -10.04
CA SER A 75 -13.48 6.28 -10.27
C SER A 75 -14.61 5.32 -10.65
N ASP A 76 -14.34 4.47 -11.65
CA ASP A 76 -15.19 3.35 -12.00
C ASP A 76 -14.71 2.11 -11.24
N PRO A 77 -15.54 1.52 -10.36
CA PRO A 77 -15.12 0.38 -9.54
C PRO A 77 -14.54 -0.78 -10.34
N GLU A 78 -15.15 -1.12 -11.48
CA GLU A 78 -14.67 -2.21 -12.34
C GLU A 78 -13.30 -1.92 -12.92
N LYS A 79 -13.08 -0.71 -13.41
CA LYS A 79 -11.79 -0.30 -13.98
C LYS A 79 -10.70 -0.30 -12.92
N GLU A 80 -11.00 0.17 -11.71
CA GLU A 80 -10.06 0.16 -10.61
C GLU A 80 -9.69 -1.26 -10.18
N TRP A 81 -10.64 -2.18 -10.18
CA TRP A 81 -10.39 -3.59 -9.93
C TRP A 81 -9.48 -4.20 -10.99
N VAL A 82 -9.76 -3.96 -12.25
CA VAL A 82 -8.93 -4.45 -13.36
C VAL A 82 -7.50 -3.90 -13.26
N GLU A 83 -7.34 -2.64 -12.88
CA GLU A 83 -6.03 -2.04 -12.67
C GLU A 83 -5.21 -2.80 -11.62
N THR A 84 -5.82 -3.21 -10.52
CA THR A 84 -5.12 -4.00 -9.50
C THR A 84 -4.62 -5.32 -10.06
N ILE A 85 -5.40 -5.97 -10.91
CA ILE A 85 -5.02 -7.21 -11.57
C ILE A 85 -3.82 -7.00 -12.50
N TYR A 86 -3.81 -5.91 -13.27
CA TYR A 86 -2.66 -5.57 -14.12
C TYR A 86 -1.41 -5.30 -13.30
N LYS A 87 -1.54 -4.62 -12.15
CA LYS A 87 -0.41 -4.37 -11.27
C LYS A 87 0.21 -5.65 -10.73
N THR A 88 -0.58 -6.69 -10.48
CA THR A 88 -0.05 -7.98 -10.02
C THR A 88 0.80 -8.68 -11.08
N ARG A 89 0.51 -8.46 -12.35
CA ARG A 89 1.26 -9.10 -13.45
C ARG A 89 2.72 -8.70 -13.48
N THR A 90 3.03 -7.46 -13.16
CA THR A 90 4.41 -6.98 -13.08
C THR A 90 5.23 -7.82 -12.11
N ILE A 91 4.66 -8.15 -10.95
CA ILE A 91 5.31 -8.96 -9.93
C ILE A 91 5.33 -10.43 -10.33
N LYS A 92 4.21 -10.95 -10.83
CA LYS A 92 4.12 -12.36 -11.28
C LYS A 92 5.13 -12.71 -12.37
N SER A 93 5.47 -11.75 -13.22
CA SER A 93 6.42 -11.99 -14.32
C SER A 93 7.85 -12.29 -13.85
N VAL A 94 8.19 -11.96 -12.60
CA VAL A 94 9.52 -12.17 -12.03
C VAL A 94 9.55 -13.24 -10.93
N LEU A 95 8.44 -13.84 -10.63
CA LEU A 95 8.36 -14.92 -9.62
C LEU A 95 8.64 -16.30 -10.18
#